data_d1f187a72b6cc7106fa1e619e490d42d
#
_entry.id   d1f187a72b6cc7106fa1e619e490d42d
#
_cell.length_a   1.000
_cell.length_b   1.000
_cell.length_c   1.000
_cell.angle_alpha   90.00
_cell.angle_beta   90.00
_cell.angle_gamma   90.00
#
_symmetry.space_group_name_H-M   'P 1'
#
loop_
_entity.id
_entity.type
_entity.pdbx_description
1 polymer ?
#
loop_
_entity_poly.entity_id
_entity_poly.type
_entity_poly.pdbx_seq_one_letter_code
_entity_poly.pdbx_strand_id
1 'polypeptide(L)'
;MNHAVIVDFVRTPFAKAFEPTSGGNRQGKLAHMLPDDMLATLVKALLDRTGVTPGDIETLLTGCVHQEAEQGLNMARLVVLHPGSGLPHTVGGVTVDRFCGSSMHVIGDAKNAILAGEAEAIICTGVQSISRIPLAGWNPMLNPQVYDGNAKGFMNMGITAENLAARYQISRKAQEEFALHSHRKAAAAQAENRFEDEIIPIGGLDYDDNVRKDASLEQMANLKPAFIKDGSVTAATSSPHTDGATAVLLTSEEYAKRHNLPILARIKGFAGSGCEPEIMGIGPVEAIQKVLGRTGLKLEDMDVIEINEAFAAQCIAVFLELEKRGLSIPPEKFNIDGGALALGHPLGASGARLVGKAARLLQRLQKRYALASMCIGGGQGVAMV
;
A
#
# COMPACT_ATOMS: atom_id res chain seq x y z
N MET A 1 -19.96 14.97 -16.88
CA MET A 1 -18.91 15.09 -15.83
C MET A 1 -17.79 14.13 -16.20
N ASN A 2 -16.58 14.63 -16.27
CA ASN A 2 -15.41 13.78 -16.51
C ASN A 2 -15.20 12.86 -15.30
N HIS A 3 -14.73 11.65 -15.51
CA HIS A 3 -14.43 10.68 -14.45
C HIS A 3 -13.01 10.23 -14.56
N ALA A 4 -12.33 10.05 -13.44
CA ALA A 4 -11.02 9.42 -13.39
C ALA A 4 -11.19 7.89 -13.32
N VAL A 5 -10.54 7.19 -14.23
CA VAL A 5 -10.59 5.74 -14.34
C VAL A 5 -9.20 5.13 -14.24
N ILE A 6 -9.14 3.94 -13.64
CA ILE A 6 -7.95 3.09 -13.61
C ILE A 6 -7.96 2.25 -14.89
N VAL A 7 -6.93 2.41 -15.69
CA VAL A 7 -6.76 1.66 -16.96
C VAL A 7 -6.00 0.36 -16.71
N ASP A 8 -4.88 0.42 -16.01
CA ASP A 8 -4.09 -0.75 -15.65
C ASP A 8 -3.33 -0.53 -14.33
N PHE A 9 -2.91 -1.65 -13.75
CA PHE A 9 -2.13 -1.72 -12.53
C PHE A 9 -1.10 -2.84 -12.63
N VAL A 10 0.14 -2.51 -12.28
CA VAL A 10 1.24 -3.48 -12.19
C VAL A 10 2.07 -3.21 -10.94
N ARG A 11 2.80 -4.24 -10.49
CA ARG A 11 3.72 -4.14 -9.36
C ARG A 11 4.91 -5.09 -9.54
N THR A 12 5.98 -4.84 -8.83
CA THR A 12 7.01 -5.86 -8.63
C THR A 12 6.47 -6.97 -7.73
N PRO A 13 7.10 -8.15 -7.69
CA PRO A 13 7.01 -8.99 -6.51
C PRO A 13 7.38 -8.16 -5.27
N PHE A 14 6.75 -8.43 -4.15
CA PHE A 14 7.13 -7.85 -2.87
C PHE A 14 8.10 -8.79 -2.19
N ALA A 15 9.33 -8.32 -1.98
CA ALA A 15 10.42 -9.11 -1.45
C ALA A 15 10.73 -8.73 -0.01
N LYS A 16 11.04 -9.71 0.82
CA LYS A 16 11.56 -9.47 2.16
C LYS A 16 12.83 -8.63 2.07
N ALA A 17 12.83 -7.49 2.76
CA ALA A 17 13.99 -6.63 2.81
C ALA A 17 15.14 -7.26 3.62
N PHE A 18 16.35 -6.75 3.37
CA PHE A 18 17.51 -7.04 4.17
C PHE A 18 17.28 -6.59 5.61
N GLU A 19 17.46 -7.50 6.56
CA GLU A 19 17.58 -7.18 7.97
C GLU A 19 19.04 -7.38 8.38
N PRO A 20 19.75 -6.34 8.87
CA PRO A 20 21.05 -6.53 9.49
C PRO A 20 20.85 -7.37 10.75
N THR A 21 21.15 -8.65 10.67
CA THR A 21 21.18 -9.51 11.84
C THR A 21 22.61 -9.56 12.40
N SER A 22 22.73 -9.60 13.72
CA SER A 22 23.98 -9.70 14.48
C SER A 22 24.79 -11.00 14.19
N GLY A 23 24.80 -11.49 12.98
CA GLY A 23 25.49 -12.74 12.63
C GLY A 23 25.54 -13.15 11.17
N GLY A 24 25.13 -12.29 10.23
CA GLY A 24 25.27 -12.65 8.82
C GLY A 24 24.44 -11.78 7.86
N ASN A 25 25.01 -11.49 6.72
CA ASN A 25 24.38 -10.76 5.62
C ASN A 25 23.27 -11.60 4.97
N ARG A 26 22.04 -11.49 5.47
CA ARG A 26 20.88 -11.94 4.70
C ARG A 26 20.43 -10.78 3.80
N GLN A 27 20.85 -10.77 2.55
CA GLN A 27 20.35 -9.82 1.57
C GLN A 27 18.95 -10.22 1.13
N GLY A 28 18.02 -9.26 1.17
CA GLY A 28 16.71 -9.40 0.52
C GLY A 28 16.88 -9.65 -0.98
N LYS A 29 15.95 -10.38 -1.58
CA LYS A 29 16.06 -10.77 -3.00
C LYS A 29 16.10 -9.59 -3.97
N LEU A 30 15.47 -8.46 -3.61
CA LEU A 30 15.50 -7.22 -4.38
C LEU A 30 16.47 -6.16 -3.83
N ALA A 31 17.29 -6.48 -2.82
CA ALA A 31 18.23 -5.52 -2.23
C ALA A 31 19.28 -4.97 -3.22
N HIS A 32 19.56 -5.69 -4.32
CA HIS A 32 20.46 -5.24 -5.39
C HIS A 32 19.80 -4.29 -6.40
N MET A 33 18.45 -4.22 -6.42
CA MET A 33 17.71 -3.34 -7.32
C MET A 33 17.64 -1.91 -6.78
N LEU A 34 17.87 -0.94 -7.63
CA LEU A 34 17.62 0.46 -7.27
C LEU A 34 16.11 0.79 -7.32
N PRO A 35 15.61 1.67 -6.47
CA PRO A 35 14.19 2.03 -6.46
C PRO A 35 13.69 2.63 -7.79
N ASP A 36 14.51 3.43 -8.46
CA ASP A 36 14.19 4.01 -9.77
C ASP A 36 14.22 2.98 -10.91
N ASP A 37 15.11 1.97 -10.86
CA ASP A 37 15.09 0.82 -11.79
C ASP A 37 13.78 0.04 -11.67
N MET A 38 13.33 -0.22 -10.44
CA MET A 38 12.05 -0.90 -10.19
C MET A 38 10.88 -0.11 -10.79
N LEU A 39 10.84 1.19 -10.56
CA LEU A 39 9.78 2.05 -11.07
C LEU A 39 9.83 2.21 -12.59
N ALA A 40 11.01 2.42 -13.18
CA ALA A 40 11.18 2.53 -14.62
C ALA A 40 10.70 1.27 -15.35
N THR A 41 11.00 0.08 -14.80
CA THR A 41 10.50 -1.21 -15.32
C THR A 41 8.98 -1.27 -15.31
N LEU A 42 8.33 -0.85 -14.22
CA LEU A 42 6.87 -0.87 -14.11
C LEU A 42 6.20 0.16 -15.02
N VAL A 43 6.75 1.36 -15.13
CA VAL A 43 6.26 2.40 -16.04
C VAL A 43 6.32 1.91 -17.49
N LYS A 44 7.46 1.34 -17.90
CA LYS A 44 7.62 0.74 -19.23
C LYS A 44 6.60 -0.37 -19.47
N ALA A 45 6.40 -1.27 -18.48
CA ALA A 45 5.43 -2.34 -18.59
C ALA A 45 3.99 -1.82 -18.74
N LEU A 46 3.60 -0.75 -18.02
CA LEU A 46 2.28 -0.12 -18.20
C LEU A 46 2.11 0.46 -19.61
N LEU A 47 3.11 1.18 -20.10
CA LEU A 47 3.06 1.75 -21.46
C LEU A 47 2.94 0.66 -22.53
N ASP A 48 3.73 -0.41 -22.41
CA ASP A 48 3.70 -1.53 -23.36
C ASP A 48 2.37 -2.30 -23.33
N ARG A 49 1.79 -2.51 -22.14
CA ARG A 49 0.55 -3.25 -21.99
C ARG A 49 -0.67 -2.47 -22.45
N THR A 50 -0.66 -1.16 -22.25
CA THR A 50 -1.81 -0.31 -22.55
C THR A 50 -1.74 0.31 -23.95
N GLY A 51 -0.55 0.46 -24.51
CA GLY A 51 -0.34 1.16 -25.77
C GLY A 51 -0.56 2.68 -25.68
N VAL A 52 -0.65 3.23 -24.46
CA VAL A 52 -0.79 4.68 -24.26
C VAL A 52 0.46 5.39 -24.81
N THR A 53 0.25 6.44 -25.56
CA THR A 53 1.34 7.26 -26.09
C THR A 53 2.10 7.91 -24.92
N PRO A 54 3.43 7.68 -24.78
CA PRO A 54 4.18 8.22 -23.65
C PRO A 54 4.10 9.75 -23.53
N GLY A 55 3.96 10.46 -24.67
CA GLY A 55 3.82 11.92 -24.73
C GLY A 55 2.48 12.46 -24.23
N ASP A 56 1.46 11.59 -24.07
CA ASP A 56 0.15 11.96 -23.54
C ASP A 56 0.13 11.91 -22.00
N ILE A 57 1.18 11.38 -21.38
CA ILE A 57 1.32 11.38 -19.92
C ILE A 57 1.70 12.79 -19.47
N GLU A 58 0.79 13.46 -18.75
CA GLU A 58 1.03 14.82 -18.25
C GLU A 58 2.10 14.84 -17.15
N THR A 59 2.02 13.90 -16.22
CA THR A 59 2.93 13.83 -15.09
C THR A 59 3.06 12.43 -14.53
N LEU A 60 4.21 12.15 -13.93
CA LEU A 60 4.45 10.98 -13.07
C LEU A 60 4.36 11.40 -11.60
N LEU A 61 3.43 10.83 -10.84
CA LEU A 61 3.28 11.04 -9.41
C LEU A 61 3.79 9.82 -8.64
N THR A 62 4.74 10.01 -7.74
CA THR A 62 5.36 8.90 -7.01
C THR A 62 5.18 9.03 -5.50
N GLY A 63 4.63 8.01 -4.86
CA GLY A 63 4.68 7.85 -3.41
C GLY A 63 6.01 7.21 -2.99
N CYS A 64 6.80 7.91 -2.16
CA CYS A 64 8.06 7.40 -1.66
C CYS A 64 8.30 7.91 -0.24
N VAL A 65 8.61 7.01 0.69
CA VAL A 65 8.85 7.34 2.10
C VAL A 65 10.34 7.39 2.36
N HIS A 66 10.79 8.29 3.24
CA HIS A 66 12.20 8.53 3.51
C HIS A 66 12.99 8.85 2.23
N GLN A 67 12.71 10.05 1.66
CA GLN A 67 13.31 10.52 0.42
C GLN A 67 14.77 10.93 0.63
N GLU A 68 15.62 9.95 0.90
CA GLU A 68 17.05 10.07 1.15
C GLU A 68 17.83 9.14 0.22
N ALA A 69 19.12 9.41 0.04
CA ALA A 69 20.03 8.60 -0.79
C ALA A 69 19.38 8.21 -2.12
N GLU A 70 19.30 6.92 -2.44
CA GLU A 70 18.71 6.40 -3.70
C GLU A 70 17.19 6.64 -3.83
N GLN A 71 16.51 7.02 -2.75
CA GLN A 71 15.10 7.42 -2.78
C GLN A 71 14.93 8.96 -2.81
N GLY A 72 16.01 9.72 -2.83
CA GLY A 72 16.03 11.18 -2.85
C GLY A 72 15.86 11.82 -4.22
N LEU A 73 16.15 13.12 -4.30
CA LEU A 73 16.23 13.92 -5.51
C LEU A 73 15.00 13.89 -6.44
N ASN A 74 13.80 13.86 -5.86
CA ASN A 74 12.56 13.74 -6.62
C ASN A 74 12.50 12.47 -7.46
N MET A 75 12.28 11.33 -6.81
CA MET A 75 12.19 9.99 -7.41
C MET A 75 11.35 9.96 -8.71
N ALA A 76 10.20 10.61 -8.71
CA ALA A 76 9.35 10.67 -9.90
C ALA A 76 10.11 11.27 -11.12
N ARG A 77 10.85 12.36 -10.91
CA ARG A 77 11.61 12.98 -11.99
C ARG A 77 12.79 12.11 -12.44
N LEU A 78 13.45 11.43 -11.51
CA LEU A 78 14.53 10.49 -11.87
C LEU A 78 13.99 9.36 -12.75
N VAL A 79 12.81 8.81 -12.43
CA VAL A 79 12.16 7.79 -13.26
C VAL A 79 11.80 8.30 -14.65
N VAL A 80 11.29 9.53 -14.78
CA VAL A 80 11.05 10.15 -16.12
C VAL A 80 12.35 10.25 -16.93
N LEU A 81 13.46 10.59 -16.27
CA LEU A 81 14.77 10.72 -16.90
C LEU A 81 15.45 9.36 -17.12
N HIS A 82 14.97 8.30 -16.50
CA HIS A 82 15.54 6.98 -16.60
C HIS A 82 15.36 6.40 -18.01
N PRO A 83 16.44 5.95 -18.70
CA PRO A 83 16.36 5.50 -20.09
C PRO A 83 15.43 4.29 -20.29
N GLY A 84 15.19 3.51 -19.23
CA GLY A 84 14.32 2.34 -19.25
C GLY A 84 12.83 2.64 -19.05
N SER A 85 12.42 3.86 -18.71
CA SER A 85 11.02 4.19 -18.45
C SER A 85 10.18 4.33 -19.71
N GLY A 86 10.79 4.74 -20.83
CA GLY A 86 10.09 5.04 -22.08
C GLY A 86 9.33 6.38 -22.08
N LEU A 87 9.41 7.18 -21.01
CA LEU A 87 8.78 8.50 -20.93
C LEU A 87 9.65 9.58 -21.58
N PRO A 88 9.07 10.54 -22.31
CA PRO A 88 9.81 11.71 -22.80
C PRO A 88 10.10 12.69 -21.67
N HIS A 89 11.15 13.49 -21.82
CA HIS A 89 11.59 14.49 -20.83
C HIS A 89 10.56 15.61 -20.57
N THR A 90 9.56 15.71 -21.43
CA THR A 90 8.44 16.67 -21.28
C THR A 90 7.49 16.31 -20.15
N VAL A 91 7.44 15.04 -19.73
CA VAL A 91 6.60 14.58 -18.61
C VAL A 91 7.09 15.18 -17.29
N GLY A 92 6.21 15.79 -16.52
CA GLY A 92 6.51 16.28 -15.18
C GLY A 92 6.77 15.14 -14.20
N GLY A 93 7.32 15.45 -13.01
CA GLY A 93 7.52 14.45 -11.94
C GLY A 93 7.37 15.08 -10.57
N VAL A 94 6.56 14.48 -9.70
CA VAL A 94 6.33 14.90 -8.30
C VAL A 94 6.41 13.70 -7.37
N THR A 95 7.22 13.81 -6.32
CA THR A 95 7.34 12.78 -5.28
C THR A 95 6.69 13.25 -3.98
N VAL A 96 5.83 12.40 -3.42
CA VAL A 96 5.04 12.70 -2.23
C VAL A 96 5.38 11.70 -1.12
N ASP A 97 5.62 12.23 0.08
CA ASP A 97 5.70 11.45 1.31
C ASP A 97 4.46 11.71 2.17
N ARG A 98 3.69 10.68 2.40
CA ARG A 98 2.62 10.57 3.39
C ARG A 98 2.74 9.23 4.11
N PHE A 99 3.95 8.83 4.44
CA PHE A 99 4.26 7.50 4.98
C PHE A 99 3.55 6.39 4.20
N CYS A 100 2.98 5.41 4.89
CA CYS A 100 2.29 4.27 4.26
C CYS A 100 1.23 4.67 3.21
N GLY A 101 0.61 5.84 3.36
CA GLY A 101 -0.45 6.33 2.48
C GLY A 101 0.02 7.04 1.20
N SER A 102 1.32 7.14 0.96
CA SER A 102 1.90 7.97 -0.11
C SER A 102 1.33 7.66 -1.50
N SER A 103 1.36 6.40 -1.94
CA SER A 103 0.88 6.06 -3.30
C SER A 103 -0.65 6.09 -3.43
N MET A 104 -1.43 5.85 -2.37
CA MET A 104 -2.88 6.07 -2.44
C MET A 104 -3.21 7.57 -2.50
N HIS A 105 -2.40 8.40 -1.86
CA HIS A 105 -2.56 9.86 -1.90
C HIS A 105 -2.33 10.40 -3.31
N VAL A 106 -1.25 10.01 -3.97
CA VAL A 106 -0.99 10.46 -5.35
C VAL A 106 -2.04 9.99 -6.35
N ILE A 107 -2.68 8.84 -6.13
CA ILE A 107 -3.86 8.42 -6.91
C ILE A 107 -5.04 9.37 -6.66
N GLY A 108 -5.22 9.83 -5.42
CA GLY A 108 -6.23 10.84 -5.07
C GLY A 108 -5.97 12.18 -5.76
N ASP A 109 -4.72 12.62 -5.84
CA ASP A 109 -4.31 13.85 -6.51
C ASP A 109 -4.49 13.74 -8.03
N ALA A 110 -4.07 12.63 -8.64
CA ALA A 110 -4.29 12.35 -10.06
C ALA A 110 -5.78 12.37 -10.42
N LYS A 111 -6.62 11.73 -9.59
CA LYS A 111 -8.08 11.82 -9.76
C LYS A 111 -8.57 13.27 -9.76
N ASN A 112 -8.09 14.09 -8.82
CA ASN A 112 -8.52 15.49 -8.71
C ASN A 112 -8.06 16.31 -9.93
N ALA A 113 -6.83 16.16 -10.41
CA ALA A 113 -6.32 16.81 -11.61
C ALA A 113 -7.14 16.44 -12.86
N ILE A 114 -7.47 15.15 -13.03
CA ILE A 114 -8.32 14.67 -14.13
C ILE A 114 -9.74 15.27 -14.05
N LEU A 115 -10.32 15.31 -12.85
CA LEU A 115 -11.66 15.91 -12.67
C LEU A 115 -11.67 17.42 -12.91
N ALA A 116 -10.58 18.11 -12.58
CA ALA A 116 -10.42 19.54 -12.85
C ALA A 116 -10.14 19.85 -14.34
N GLY A 117 -9.85 18.83 -15.15
CA GLY A 117 -9.48 19.00 -16.56
C GLY A 117 -8.04 19.47 -16.77
N GLU A 118 -7.18 19.34 -15.75
CA GLU A 118 -5.76 19.72 -15.80
C GLU A 118 -4.90 18.64 -16.46
N ALA A 119 -5.39 17.39 -16.53
CA ALA A 119 -4.72 16.28 -17.15
C ALA A 119 -5.71 15.26 -17.72
N GLU A 120 -5.31 14.55 -18.79
CA GLU A 120 -6.08 13.43 -19.36
C GLU A 120 -5.49 12.08 -18.98
N ALA A 121 -4.16 11.97 -18.80
CA ALA A 121 -3.48 10.74 -18.45
C ALA A 121 -2.34 11.00 -17.45
N ILE A 122 -2.32 10.25 -16.36
CA ILE A 122 -1.33 10.36 -15.26
C ILE A 122 -0.89 8.95 -14.86
N ILE A 123 0.42 8.74 -14.70
CA ILE A 123 0.93 7.53 -14.07
C ILE A 123 1.20 7.82 -12.59
N CYS A 124 0.58 7.02 -11.72
CA CYS A 124 0.80 7.04 -10.28
C CYS A 124 1.65 5.84 -9.88
N THR A 125 2.74 6.08 -9.18
CA THR A 125 3.65 5.02 -8.75
C THR A 125 3.86 5.06 -7.23
N GLY A 126 4.45 4.00 -6.72
CA GLY A 126 4.90 3.95 -5.35
C GLY A 126 6.09 3.02 -5.20
N VAL A 127 7.05 3.39 -4.35
CA VAL A 127 8.24 2.57 -4.13
C VAL A 127 8.72 2.65 -2.69
N GLN A 128 9.29 1.55 -2.23
CA GLN A 128 10.08 1.50 -1.02
C GLN A 128 11.14 0.42 -1.13
N SER A 129 12.36 0.74 -0.74
CA SER A 129 13.43 -0.23 -0.50
C SER A 129 13.95 -0.07 0.92
N ILE A 130 13.45 -0.92 1.82
CA ILE A 130 13.92 -0.98 3.23
C ILE A 130 15.32 -1.59 3.30
N SER A 131 15.68 -2.41 2.32
CA SER A 131 17.05 -2.95 2.19
C SER A 131 18.10 -1.85 1.98
N ARG A 132 17.72 -0.71 1.40
CA ARG A 132 18.63 0.39 1.07
C ARG A 132 18.47 1.59 1.99
N ILE A 133 17.23 1.93 2.33
CA ILE A 133 16.90 3.04 3.22
C ILE A 133 16.15 2.48 4.42
N PRO A 134 16.76 2.47 5.62
CA PRO A 134 16.14 1.92 6.81
C PRO A 134 14.89 2.70 7.23
N LEU A 135 14.03 2.07 8.02
CA LEU A 135 12.91 2.78 8.65
C LEU A 135 13.45 3.96 9.47
N ALA A 136 12.78 5.09 9.38
CA ALA A 136 13.18 6.40 9.89
C ALA A 136 14.30 7.11 9.09
N GLY A 137 14.80 6.53 8.01
CA GLY A 137 15.87 7.11 7.20
C GLY A 137 17.25 6.94 7.82
N TRP A 138 18.27 7.48 7.14
CA TRP A 138 19.67 7.45 7.58
C TRP A 138 20.01 8.54 8.58
N ASN A 139 19.32 9.68 8.51
CA ASN A 139 19.64 10.85 9.31
C ASN A 139 18.38 11.55 9.86
N PRO A 140 17.60 10.88 10.72
CA PRO A 140 16.40 11.47 11.27
C PRO A 140 16.76 12.63 12.22
N MET A 141 16.34 13.84 11.88
CA MET A 141 16.51 15.04 12.71
C MET A 141 15.16 15.52 13.17
N LEU A 142 14.82 15.21 14.41
CA LEU A 142 13.53 15.62 15.01
C LEU A 142 13.57 17.06 15.46
N ASN A 143 12.50 17.80 15.18
CA ASN A 143 12.35 19.14 15.78
C ASN A 143 12.10 19.01 17.29
N PRO A 144 12.96 19.58 18.16
CA PRO A 144 12.81 19.47 19.61
C PRO A 144 11.45 19.94 20.11
N GLN A 145 10.91 21.04 19.57
CA GLN A 145 9.60 21.56 19.99
C GLN A 145 8.46 20.58 19.68
N VAL A 146 8.52 19.89 18.52
CA VAL A 146 7.53 18.87 18.18
C VAL A 146 7.70 17.65 19.07
N TYR A 147 8.95 17.24 19.32
CA TYR A 147 9.25 16.09 20.18
C TYR A 147 8.80 16.35 21.62
N ASP A 148 9.14 17.51 22.19
CA ASP A 148 8.75 17.88 23.56
C ASP A 148 7.24 18.07 23.70
N GLY A 149 6.58 18.61 22.66
CA GLY A 149 5.13 18.81 22.64
C GLY A 149 4.32 17.54 22.35
N ASN A 150 4.83 16.64 21.53
CA ASN A 150 4.14 15.41 21.14
C ASN A 150 5.11 14.31 20.71
N ALA A 151 5.89 13.77 21.64
CA ALA A 151 6.79 12.65 21.38
C ALA A 151 6.09 11.41 20.79
N LYS A 152 4.79 11.26 21.03
CA LYS A 152 3.97 10.16 20.50
C LYS A 152 3.90 10.15 18.97
N GLY A 153 4.09 11.31 18.31
CA GLY A 153 4.16 11.41 16.86
C GLY A 153 5.34 10.64 16.24
N PHE A 154 6.37 10.36 17.04
CA PHE A 154 7.57 9.61 16.64
C PHE A 154 7.63 8.20 17.21
N MET A 155 6.52 7.72 17.75
CA MET A 155 6.43 6.38 18.34
C MET A 155 6.66 5.29 17.31
N ASN A 156 7.38 4.24 17.70
CA ASN A 156 7.53 3.04 16.87
C ASN A 156 6.16 2.41 16.57
N MET A 157 5.93 2.01 15.31
CA MET A 157 4.64 1.51 14.86
C MET A 157 4.20 0.23 15.57
N GLY A 158 5.14 -0.64 15.95
CA GLY A 158 4.83 -1.83 16.73
C GLY A 158 4.33 -1.50 18.15
N ILE A 159 4.83 -0.42 18.76
CA ILE A 159 4.30 0.07 20.04
C ILE A 159 2.87 0.60 19.87
N THR A 160 2.56 1.27 18.76
CA THR A 160 1.19 1.70 18.48
C THR A 160 0.24 0.50 18.30
N ALA A 161 0.74 -0.60 17.76
CA ALA A 161 -0.04 -1.85 17.66
C ALA A 161 -0.27 -2.52 19.02
N GLU A 162 0.72 -2.49 19.93
CA GLU A 162 0.56 -2.95 21.32
C GLU A 162 -0.45 -2.07 22.08
N ASN A 163 -0.44 -0.76 21.88
CA ASN A 163 -1.43 0.16 22.46
C ASN A 163 -2.84 -0.20 22.00
N LEU A 164 -3.04 -0.55 20.75
CA LEU A 164 -4.32 -1.01 20.23
C LEU A 164 -4.71 -2.37 20.79
N ALA A 165 -3.77 -3.31 20.87
CA ALA A 165 -4.02 -4.62 21.48
C ALA A 165 -4.49 -4.47 22.93
N ALA A 166 -3.84 -3.61 23.72
CA ALA A 166 -4.24 -3.32 25.10
C ALA A 166 -5.60 -2.61 25.17
N ARG A 167 -5.80 -1.53 24.38
CA ARG A 167 -7.02 -0.70 24.40
C ARG A 167 -8.28 -1.47 24.03
N TYR A 168 -8.18 -2.38 23.04
CA TYR A 168 -9.30 -3.18 22.54
C TYR A 168 -9.30 -4.60 23.08
N GLN A 169 -8.42 -4.93 24.03
CA GLN A 169 -8.29 -6.26 24.65
C GLN A 169 -8.11 -7.39 23.60
N ILE A 170 -7.30 -7.13 22.58
CA ILE A 170 -7.04 -8.07 21.48
C ILE A 170 -5.99 -9.07 21.96
N SER A 171 -6.38 -10.33 22.11
CA SER A 171 -5.47 -11.36 22.55
C SER A 171 -4.39 -11.67 21.49
N ARG A 172 -3.23 -12.15 21.93
CA ARG A 172 -2.18 -12.65 21.03
C ARG A 172 -2.70 -13.74 20.09
N LYS A 173 -3.52 -14.67 20.62
CA LYS A 173 -4.12 -15.74 19.81
C LYS A 173 -4.99 -15.18 18.68
N ALA A 174 -5.81 -14.17 18.93
CA ALA A 174 -6.62 -13.54 17.88
C ALA A 174 -5.75 -12.90 16.79
N GLN A 175 -4.64 -12.28 17.18
CA GLN A 175 -3.68 -11.71 16.21
C GLN A 175 -3.01 -12.80 15.36
N GLU A 176 -2.62 -13.92 15.97
CA GLU A 176 -2.00 -15.05 15.27
C GLU A 176 -2.98 -15.74 14.32
N GLU A 177 -4.23 -15.94 14.73
CA GLU A 177 -5.30 -16.47 13.87
C GLU A 177 -5.54 -15.55 12.65
N PHE A 178 -5.59 -14.25 12.87
CA PHE A 178 -5.72 -13.26 11.79
C PHE A 178 -4.55 -13.35 10.80
N ALA A 179 -3.31 -13.38 11.29
CA ALA A 179 -2.12 -13.48 10.46
C ALA A 179 -2.09 -14.80 9.66
N LEU A 180 -2.46 -15.92 10.30
CA LEU A 180 -2.56 -17.22 9.64
C LEU A 180 -3.57 -17.20 8.48
N HIS A 181 -4.74 -16.54 8.66
CA HIS A 181 -5.71 -16.39 7.60
C HIS A 181 -5.17 -15.57 6.41
N SER A 182 -4.42 -14.49 6.68
CA SER A 182 -3.76 -13.71 5.63
C SER A 182 -2.78 -14.56 4.82
N HIS A 183 -1.91 -15.34 5.48
CA HIS A 183 -0.98 -16.25 4.82
C HIS A 183 -1.68 -17.33 4.01
N ARG A 184 -2.75 -17.94 4.52
CA ARG A 184 -3.54 -18.97 3.81
C ARG A 184 -4.18 -18.42 2.54
N LYS A 185 -4.80 -17.23 2.62
CA LYS A 185 -5.37 -16.55 1.45
C LYS A 185 -4.31 -16.24 0.40
N ALA A 186 -3.17 -15.67 0.82
CA ALA A 186 -2.07 -15.35 -0.10
C ALA A 186 -1.44 -16.60 -0.73
N ALA A 187 -1.25 -17.67 0.04
CA ALA A 187 -0.72 -18.94 -0.47
C ALA A 187 -1.66 -19.59 -1.49
N ALA A 188 -2.97 -19.57 -1.24
CA ALA A 188 -3.97 -20.03 -2.20
C ALA A 188 -3.97 -19.19 -3.49
N ALA A 189 -3.90 -17.85 -3.34
CA ALA A 189 -3.83 -16.94 -4.47
C ALA A 189 -2.57 -17.16 -5.34
N GLN A 190 -1.41 -17.40 -4.72
CA GLN A 190 -0.19 -17.77 -5.44
C GLN A 190 -0.31 -19.13 -6.15
N ALA A 191 -0.89 -20.13 -5.49
CA ALA A 191 -1.05 -21.46 -6.08
C ALA A 191 -2.00 -21.46 -7.29
N GLU A 192 -2.95 -20.53 -7.31
CA GLU A 192 -3.93 -20.35 -8.39
C GLU A 192 -3.52 -19.26 -9.40
N ASN A 193 -2.30 -18.75 -9.34
CA ASN A 193 -1.76 -17.70 -10.22
C ASN A 193 -2.59 -16.41 -10.26
N ARG A 194 -3.29 -16.05 -9.15
CA ARG A 194 -4.15 -14.87 -9.08
C ARG A 194 -3.41 -13.54 -9.06
N PHE A 195 -2.08 -13.57 -9.05
CA PHE A 195 -1.21 -12.39 -9.11
C PHE A 195 -0.51 -12.22 -10.47
N GLU A 196 -0.73 -13.13 -11.42
CA GLU A 196 -0.06 -13.13 -12.73
C GLU A 196 -0.28 -11.82 -13.51
N ASP A 197 -1.50 -11.31 -13.49
CA ASP A 197 -1.87 -10.09 -14.21
C ASP A 197 -1.26 -8.81 -13.58
N GLU A 198 -0.80 -8.86 -12.33
CA GLU A 198 -0.31 -7.69 -11.62
C GLU A 198 1.21 -7.70 -11.40
N ILE A 199 1.85 -8.86 -11.32
CA ILE A 199 3.29 -8.97 -11.06
C ILE A 199 4.09 -8.87 -12.37
N ILE A 200 5.02 -7.93 -12.39
CA ILE A 200 6.07 -7.84 -13.40
C ILE A 200 7.34 -8.44 -12.79
N PRO A 201 7.85 -9.57 -13.30
CA PRO A 201 9.08 -10.18 -12.81
C PRO A 201 10.27 -9.22 -12.89
N ILE A 202 11.07 -9.16 -11.83
CA ILE A 202 12.23 -8.28 -11.75
C ILE A 202 13.31 -8.86 -10.82
N GLY A 203 14.57 -8.63 -11.13
CA GLY A 203 15.68 -9.04 -10.26
C GLY A 203 15.77 -10.55 -10.04
N GLY A 204 15.23 -11.36 -10.97
CA GLY A 204 15.17 -12.82 -10.85
C GLY A 204 14.04 -13.33 -9.95
N LEU A 205 13.10 -12.48 -9.56
CA LEU A 205 11.95 -12.80 -8.72
C LEU A 205 10.65 -12.57 -9.50
N ASP A 206 9.72 -13.51 -9.42
CA ASP A 206 8.41 -13.50 -10.08
C ASP A 206 7.23 -13.78 -9.12
N TYR A 207 7.47 -13.84 -7.81
CA TYR A 207 6.46 -14.09 -6.79
C TYR A 207 6.76 -13.31 -5.49
N ASP A 208 5.75 -13.08 -4.67
CA ASP A 208 5.91 -12.46 -3.34
C ASP A 208 6.58 -13.46 -2.38
N ASP A 209 7.80 -13.15 -1.90
CA ASP A 209 8.60 -14.10 -1.15
C ASP A 209 8.37 -14.05 0.37
N ASN A 210 7.48 -13.19 0.84
CA ASN A 210 7.07 -13.14 2.23
C ASN A 210 6.03 -14.21 2.61
N VAL A 211 5.30 -14.77 1.63
CA VAL A 211 4.20 -15.71 1.85
C VAL A 211 4.72 -17.02 2.46
N ARG A 212 4.20 -17.36 3.63
CA ARG A 212 4.54 -18.61 4.35
C ARG A 212 3.44 -19.64 4.10
N LYS A 213 3.69 -20.57 3.20
CA LYS A 213 2.74 -21.63 2.83
C LYS A 213 2.51 -22.64 3.96
N ASP A 214 3.49 -22.79 4.83
CA ASP A 214 3.56 -23.71 5.98
C ASP A 214 3.25 -23.03 7.33
N ALA A 215 2.75 -21.80 7.31
CA ALA A 215 2.41 -21.08 8.54
C ALA A 215 1.43 -21.86 9.43
N SER A 216 1.71 -21.93 10.72
CA SER A 216 0.85 -22.58 11.73
C SER A 216 0.76 -21.78 13.02
N LEU A 217 -0.34 -21.95 13.76
CA LEU A 217 -0.50 -21.31 15.07
C LEU A 217 0.58 -21.77 16.06
N GLU A 218 0.98 -23.04 16.00
CA GLU A 218 2.05 -23.58 16.85
C GLU A 218 3.38 -22.87 16.65
N GLN A 219 3.77 -22.63 15.39
CA GLN A 219 4.99 -21.88 15.07
C GLN A 219 4.89 -20.44 15.56
N MET A 220 3.73 -19.78 15.35
CA MET A 220 3.51 -18.39 15.78
C MET A 220 3.52 -18.24 17.29
N ALA A 221 2.91 -19.19 18.04
CA ALA A 221 2.86 -19.18 19.50
C ALA A 221 4.26 -19.24 20.16
N ASN A 222 5.24 -19.83 19.49
CA ASN A 222 6.63 -19.93 19.97
C ASN A 222 7.45 -18.66 19.75
N LEU A 223 6.94 -17.65 19.04
CA LEU A 223 7.68 -16.42 18.79
C LEU A 223 7.70 -15.52 20.04
N LYS A 224 8.79 -14.79 20.23
CA LYS A 224 8.90 -13.79 21.28
C LYS A 224 8.14 -12.51 20.88
N PRO A 225 7.59 -11.74 21.84
CA PRO A 225 7.13 -10.38 21.58
C PRO A 225 8.23 -9.56 20.90
N ALA A 226 7.83 -8.73 19.92
CA ALA A 226 8.80 -8.03 19.07
C ALA A 226 9.12 -6.59 19.55
N PHE A 227 8.22 -5.94 20.28
CA PHE A 227 8.32 -4.51 20.57
C PHE A 227 8.41 -4.15 22.05
N ILE A 228 7.68 -4.85 22.91
CA ILE A 228 7.76 -4.70 24.38
C ILE A 228 7.93 -6.07 25.03
N LYS A 229 8.63 -6.12 26.17
CA LYS A 229 9.06 -7.36 26.80
C LYS A 229 7.95 -8.38 27.02
N ASP A 230 6.80 -7.94 27.52
CA ASP A 230 5.65 -8.79 27.84
C ASP A 230 4.46 -8.45 26.92
N GLY A 231 4.74 -8.04 25.68
CA GLY A 231 3.77 -7.67 24.68
C GLY A 231 3.10 -8.85 24.00
N SER A 232 2.13 -8.52 23.17
CA SER A 232 1.36 -9.50 22.40
C SER A 232 1.69 -9.52 20.91
N VAL A 233 2.29 -8.43 20.40
CA VAL A 233 2.64 -8.28 18.98
C VAL A 233 3.96 -8.97 18.69
N THR A 234 3.97 -9.83 17.68
CA THR A 234 5.16 -10.61 17.28
C THR A 234 5.54 -10.33 15.84
N ALA A 235 6.68 -10.86 15.38
CA ALA A 235 7.06 -10.79 13.98
C ALA A 235 6.03 -11.45 13.05
N ALA A 236 5.28 -12.48 13.50
CA ALA A 236 4.24 -13.13 12.71
C ALA A 236 2.96 -12.29 12.60
N THR A 237 2.71 -11.39 13.55
CA THR A 237 1.51 -10.54 13.59
C THR A 237 1.79 -9.09 13.13
N SER A 238 2.98 -8.88 12.55
CA SER A 238 3.45 -7.62 11.97
C SER A 238 3.76 -7.82 10.49
N SER A 239 3.47 -6.82 9.66
CA SER A 239 3.92 -6.85 8.27
C SER A 239 5.44 -6.83 8.19
N PRO A 240 6.07 -7.65 7.34
CA PRO A 240 7.52 -7.70 7.23
C PRO A 240 8.09 -6.45 6.56
N HIS A 241 9.32 -6.10 6.88
CA HIS A 241 10.09 -5.13 6.12
C HIS A 241 10.22 -5.61 4.68
N THR A 242 9.89 -4.75 3.73
CA THR A 242 9.66 -5.19 2.35
C THR A 242 10.20 -4.18 1.35
N ASP A 243 10.84 -4.70 0.31
CA ASP A 243 11.19 -3.95 -0.90
C ASP A 243 10.13 -4.20 -1.98
N GLY A 244 9.78 -3.16 -2.73
CA GLY A 244 8.85 -3.31 -3.83
C GLY A 244 8.35 -1.98 -4.39
N ALA A 245 7.75 -2.07 -5.56
CA ALA A 245 7.20 -0.94 -6.30
C ALA A 245 5.84 -1.28 -6.92
N THR A 246 5.09 -0.23 -7.22
CA THR A 246 3.76 -0.31 -7.85
C THR A 246 3.60 0.79 -8.88
N ALA A 247 2.80 0.56 -9.91
CA ALA A 247 2.40 1.58 -10.88
C ALA A 247 0.96 1.40 -11.33
N VAL A 248 0.24 2.51 -11.46
CA VAL A 248 -1.18 2.58 -11.87
C VAL A 248 -1.31 3.64 -12.94
N LEU A 249 -1.94 3.32 -14.06
CA LEU A 249 -2.30 4.30 -15.07
C LEU A 249 -3.73 4.79 -14.83
N LEU A 250 -3.87 6.09 -14.62
CA LEU A 250 -5.15 6.78 -14.55
C LEU A 250 -5.34 7.63 -15.79
N THR A 251 -6.58 7.64 -16.29
CA THR A 251 -6.98 8.55 -17.36
C THR A 251 -8.35 9.17 -17.07
N SER A 252 -8.68 10.19 -17.84
CA SER A 252 -10.08 10.56 -17.98
C SER A 252 -10.85 9.43 -18.69
N GLU A 253 -12.11 9.24 -18.33
CA GLU A 253 -12.95 8.23 -19.00
C GLU A 253 -13.12 8.54 -20.50
N GLU A 254 -13.12 9.82 -20.88
CA GLU A 254 -13.18 10.27 -22.28
C GLU A 254 -11.90 9.87 -23.03
N TYR A 255 -10.72 10.10 -22.43
CA TYR A 255 -9.45 9.67 -23.00
C TYR A 255 -9.43 8.14 -23.19
N ALA A 256 -9.81 7.37 -22.15
CA ALA A 256 -9.84 5.91 -22.23
C ALA A 256 -10.74 5.42 -23.38
N LYS A 257 -11.93 6.00 -23.54
CA LYS A 257 -12.86 5.65 -24.63
C LYS A 257 -12.32 6.04 -26.00
N ARG A 258 -11.72 7.23 -26.14
CA ARG A 258 -11.14 7.74 -27.39
C ARG A 258 -9.99 6.86 -27.89
N HIS A 259 -9.21 6.29 -26.97
CA HIS A 259 -8.06 5.43 -27.26
C HIS A 259 -8.35 3.92 -27.11
N ASN A 260 -9.63 3.53 -26.91
CA ASN A 260 -10.05 2.12 -26.72
C ASN A 260 -9.29 1.40 -25.59
N LEU A 261 -8.95 2.12 -24.51
CA LEU A 261 -8.27 1.54 -23.36
C LEU A 261 -9.24 0.75 -22.47
N PRO A 262 -8.78 -0.31 -21.80
CA PRO A 262 -9.58 -0.99 -20.80
C PRO A 262 -9.86 -0.07 -19.62
N ILE A 263 -11.02 -0.23 -18.99
CA ILE A 263 -11.37 0.47 -17.75
C ILE A 263 -11.54 -0.60 -16.67
N LEU A 264 -10.58 -0.68 -15.75
CA LEU A 264 -10.65 -1.62 -14.62
C LEU A 264 -11.63 -1.14 -13.56
N ALA A 265 -11.58 0.15 -13.23
CA ALA A 265 -12.48 0.76 -12.25
C ALA A 265 -12.56 2.28 -12.44
N ARG A 266 -13.63 2.87 -11.91
CA ARG A 266 -13.80 4.32 -11.78
C ARG A 266 -13.57 4.71 -10.32
N ILE A 267 -12.76 5.73 -10.06
CA ILE A 267 -12.55 6.25 -8.71
C ILE A 267 -13.70 7.19 -8.36
N LYS A 268 -14.52 6.80 -7.38
CA LYS A 268 -15.67 7.59 -6.92
C LYS A 268 -15.29 8.62 -5.87
N GLY A 269 -14.39 8.27 -4.96
CA GLY A 269 -14.03 9.14 -3.85
C GLY A 269 -12.69 8.79 -3.22
N PHE A 270 -12.10 9.80 -2.58
CA PHE A 270 -10.92 9.70 -1.76
C PHE A 270 -11.10 10.55 -0.50
N ALA A 271 -10.63 10.07 0.64
CA ALA A 271 -10.65 10.80 1.90
C ALA A 271 -9.42 10.50 2.74
N GLY A 272 -8.96 11.52 3.47
CA GLY A 272 -7.95 11.41 4.50
C GLY A 272 -8.50 11.76 5.89
N SER A 273 -7.88 11.23 6.92
CA SER A 273 -8.21 11.47 8.33
C SER A 273 -6.96 11.66 9.17
N GLY A 274 -7.11 12.19 10.37
CA GLY A 274 -6.13 12.20 11.44
C GLY A 274 -6.71 11.56 12.70
N CYS A 275 -5.84 10.99 13.54
CA CYS A 275 -6.15 10.46 14.87
C CYS A 275 -4.94 10.62 15.80
N GLU A 276 -5.07 10.23 17.06
CA GLU A 276 -3.96 10.23 18.01
C GLU A 276 -2.81 9.33 17.50
N PRO A 277 -1.56 9.84 17.48
CA PRO A 277 -0.42 9.10 16.93
C PRO A 277 -0.19 7.75 17.58
N GLU A 278 -0.36 7.65 18.90
CA GLU A 278 -0.15 6.41 19.66
C GLU A 278 -1.11 5.26 19.35
N ILE A 279 -2.18 5.58 18.62
CA ILE A 279 -3.17 4.59 18.13
C ILE A 279 -3.41 4.77 16.62
N MET A 280 -2.40 5.15 15.88
CA MET A 280 -2.47 5.44 14.43
C MET A 280 -3.22 4.39 13.62
N GLY A 281 -3.21 3.14 14.11
CA GLY A 281 -3.82 2.00 13.39
C GLY A 281 -5.33 2.10 13.20
N ILE A 282 -6.05 2.94 13.97
CA ILE A 282 -7.49 3.19 13.76
C ILE A 282 -7.78 4.31 12.74
N GLY A 283 -6.75 4.94 12.18
CA GLY A 283 -6.92 5.97 11.15
C GLY A 283 -7.86 5.61 10.00
N PRO A 284 -7.91 4.35 9.52
CA PRO A 284 -8.87 3.90 8.51
C PRO A 284 -10.33 4.19 8.86
N VAL A 285 -10.72 4.10 10.12
CA VAL A 285 -12.13 4.23 10.55
C VAL A 285 -12.75 5.54 10.10
N GLU A 286 -12.12 6.66 10.44
CA GLU A 286 -12.59 7.99 10.04
C GLU A 286 -12.46 8.22 8.52
N ALA A 287 -11.39 7.71 7.89
CA ALA A 287 -11.20 7.84 6.45
C ALA A 287 -12.31 7.10 5.68
N ILE A 288 -12.67 5.89 6.12
CA ILE A 288 -13.76 5.09 5.55
C ILE A 288 -15.09 5.83 5.67
N GLN A 289 -15.45 6.32 6.87
CA GLN A 289 -16.70 7.06 7.05
C GLN A 289 -16.76 8.31 6.17
N LYS A 290 -15.65 9.06 6.08
CA LYS A 290 -15.57 10.25 5.24
C LYS A 290 -15.75 9.93 3.75
N VAL A 291 -15.09 8.88 3.24
CA VAL A 291 -15.21 8.55 1.81
C VAL A 291 -16.59 8.00 1.48
N LEU A 292 -17.18 7.19 2.34
CA LEU A 292 -18.55 6.70 2.18
C LEU A 292 -19.55 7.87 2.17
N GLY A 293 -19.44 8.79 3.13
CA GLY A 293 -20.29 10.01 3.16
C GLY A 293 -20.15 10.87 1.90
N ARG A 294 -18.92 11.05 1.37
CA ARG A 294 -18.66 11.80 0.14
C ARG A 294 -19.25 11.15 -1.11
N THR A 295 -19.28 9.82 -1.14
CA THR A 295 -19.78 9.06 -2.31
C THR A 295 -21.26 8.73 -2.24
N GLY A 296 -21.90 8.94 -1.08
CA GLY A 296 -23.28 8.56 -0.82
C GLY A 296 -23.48 7.05 -0.77
N LEU A 297 -22.38 6.28 -0.56
CA LEU A 297 -22.39 4.82 -0.46
C LEU A 297 -22.30 4.38 1.01
N LYS A 298 -22.73 3.15 1.27
CA LYS A 298 -22.62 2.53 2.58
C LYS A 298 -21.55 1.42 2.54
N LEU A 299 -21.04 1.01 3.71
CA LEU A 299 -20.07 -0.09 3.80
C LEU A 299 -20.66 -1.42 3.31
N GLU A 300 -21.93 -1.66 3.52
CA GLU A 300 -22.67 -2.84 3.04
C GLU A 300 -22.71 -2.95 1.50
N ASP A 301 -22.66 -1.81 0.79
CA ASP A 301 -22.61 -1.77 -0.68
C ASP A 301 -21.28 -2.28 -1.24
N MET A 302 -20.23 -2.33 -0.42
CA MET A 302 -18.92 -2.77 -0.87
C MET A 302 -18.89 -4.28 -1.11
N ASP A 303 -18.47 -4.67 -2.28
CA ASP A 303 -18.27 -6.08 -2.66
C ASP A 303 -16.86 -6.58 -2.33
N VAL A 304 -15.88 -5.68 -2.37
CA VAL A 304 -14.46 -5.93 -2.09
C VAL A 304 -13.96 -4.88 -1.10
N ILE A 305 -13.23 -5.31 -0.08
CA ILE A 305 -12.65 -4.43 0.93
C ILE A 305 -11.19 -4.81 1.13
N GLU A 306 -10.30 -3.92 0.72
CA GLU A 306 -8.85 -4.04 0.88
C GLU A 306 -8.38 -3.06 1.96
N ILE A 307 -8.00 -3.56 3.13
CA ILE A 307 -7.39 -2.74 4.19
C ILE A 307 -5.97 -3.23 4.43
N ASN A 308 -5.02 -2.32 4.48
CA ASN A 308 -3.64 -2.67 4.73
C ASN A 308 -3.47 -3.33 6.11
N GLU A 309 -2.82 -4.47 6.12
CA GLU A 309 -2.51 -5.23 7.33
C GLU A 309 -1.12 -4.84 7.84
N ALA A 310 -0.97 -3.61 8.36
CA ALA A 310 0.29 -3.21 8.97
C ALA A 310 0.62 -4.08 10.19
N PHE A 311 -0.42 -4.37 10.99
CA PHE A 311 -0.40 -5.30 12.13
C PHE A 311 -1.75 -6.00 12.26
N ALA A 312 -1.76 -7.24 12.73
CA ALA A 312 -3.00 -7.96 13.00
C ALA A 312 -3.85 -7.23 14.06
N ALA A 313 -3.24 -6.77 15.16
CA ALA A 313 -3.92 -5.98 16.19
C ALA A 313 -4.57 -4.72 15.62
N GLN A 314 -3.91 -4.06 14.68
CA GLN A 314 -4.42 -2.86 14.01
C GLN A 314 -5.69 -3.16 13.20
N CYS A 315 -5.71 -4.21 12.39
CA CYS A 315 -6.90 -4.58 11.60
C CYS A 315 -8.07 -4.98 12.50
N ILE A 316 -7.82 -5.79 13.52
CA ILE A 316 -8.84 -6.20 14.49
C ILE A 316 -9.42 -4.97 15.22
N ALA A 317 -8.57 -4.01 15.63
CA ALA A 317 -9.02 -2.77 16.24
C ALA A 317 -9.91 -1.93 15.29
N VAL A 318 -9.58 -1.87 14.01
CA VAL A 318 -10.41 -1.20 12.98
C VAL A 318 -11.78 -1.86 12.89
N PHE A 319 -11.85 -3.20 12.87
CA PHE A 319 -13.13 -3.92 12.83
C PHE A 319 -13.97 -3.63 14.06
N LEU A 320 -13.40 -3.77 15.26
CA LEU A 320 -14.10 -3.49 16.51
C LEU A 320 -14.60 -2.04 16.60
N GLU A 321 -13.82 -1.08 16.10
CA GLU A 321 -14.22 0.32 16.14
C GLU A 321 -15.31 0.64 15.10
N LEU A 322 -15.27 0.01 13.92
CA LEU A 322 -16.36 0.09 12.94
C LEU A 322 -17.64 -0.55 13.45
N GLU A 323 -17.56 -1.71 14.10
CA GLU A 323 -18.73 -2.40 14.72
C GLU A 323 -19.41 -1.53 15.77
N LYS A 324 -18.67 -0.84 16.62
CA LYS A 324 -19.23 0.13 17.59
C LYS A 324 -20.02 1.25 16.91
N ARG A 325 -19.73 1.53 15.64
CA ARG A 325 -20.42 2.55 14.82
C ARG A 325 -21.51 1.94 13.92
N GLY A 326 -21.86 0.68 14.14
CA GLY A 326 -22.87 -0.04 13.35
C GLY A 326 -22.42 -0.43 11.94
N LEU A 327 -21.09 -0.47 11.70
CA LEU A 327 -20.49 -0.86 10.43
C LEU A 327 -19.75 -2.19 10.60
N SER A 328 -20.06 -3.18 9.76
CA SER A 328 -19.43 -4.50 9.82
C SER A 328 -18.75 -4.85 8.49
N ILE A 329 -17.57 -5.45 8.57
CA ILE A 329 -16.83 -5.93 7.41
C ILE A 329 -16.95 -7.45 7.34
N PRO A 330 -17.68 -8.01 6.34
CA PRO A 330 -17.78 -9.43 6.16
C PRO A 330 -16.42 -10.06 5.81
N PRO A 331 -15.99 -11.14 6.50
CA PRO A 331 -14.67 -11.75 6.27
C PRO A 331 -14.40 -12.21 4.84
N GLU A 332 -15.45 -12.61 4.12
CA GLU A 332 -15.36 -13.06 2.72
C GLU A 332 -15.12 -11.93 1.73
N LYS A 333 -15.41 -10.68 2.09
CA LYS A 333 -15.16 -9.49 1.28
C LYS A 333 -13.80 -8.86 1.57
N PHE A 334 -13.16 -9.25 2.69
CA PHE A 334 -11.96 -8.62 3.22
C PHE A 334 -10.68 -9.31 2.72
N ASN A 335 -9.77 -8.55 2.11
CA ASN A 335 -8.44 -8.99 1.66
C ASN A 335 -8.50 -10.40 1.06
N ILE A 336 -9.27 -10.54 -0.03
CA ILE A 336 -9.68 -11.84 -0.59
C ILE A 336 -8.48 -12.73 -0.96
N ASP A 337 -7.40 -12.10 -1.47
CA ASP A 337 -6.17 -12.78 -1.86
C ASP A 337 -5.05 -12.63 -0.82
N GLY A 338 -5.38 -12.35 0.44
CA GLY A 338 -4.42 -12.08 1.49
C GLY A 338 -3.97 -10.61 1.53
N GLY A 339 -3.29 -10.21 2.59
CA GLY A 339 -2.87 -8.84 2.83
C GLY A 339 -1.39 -8.71 3.20
N ALA A 340 -1.03 -7.56 3.75
CA ALA A 340 0.37 -7.18 3.95
C ALA A 340 1.11 -8.03 4.97
N LEU A 341 0.44 -8.70 5.91
CA LEU A 341 1.08 -9.66 6.82
C LEU A 341 1.73 -10.81 6.05
N ALA A 342 1.10 -11.23 4.96
CA ALA A 342 1.59 -12.30 4.10
C ALA A 342 2.40 -11.79 2.92
N LEU A 343 1.91 -10.77 2.21
CA LEU A 343 2.51 -10.27 0.97
C LEU A 343 3.70 -9.33 1.23
N GLY A 344 3.66 -8.58 2.34
CA GLY A 344 4.62 -7.53 2.66
C GLY A 344 4.03 -6.12 2.54
N HIS A 345 4.77 -5.15 3.11
CA HIS A 345 4.34 -3.76 3.21
C HIS A 345 5.47 -2.79 2.79
N PRO A 346 5.82 -2.69 1.51
CA PRO A 346 6.69 -1.61 1.04
C PRO A 346 5.92 -0.29 1.17
N LEU A 347 6.29 0.54 2.15
CA LEU A 347 5.49 1.66 2.65
C LEU A 347 4.96 2.56 1.52
N GLY A 348 5.86 3.09 0.70
CA GLY A 348 5.52 3.98 -0.41
C GLY A 348 4.64 3.33 -1.49
N ALA A 349 4.74 2.00 -1.67
CA ALA A 349 4.06 1.26 -2.74
C ALA A 349 2.69 0.70 -2.33
N SER A 350 2.46 0.44 -1.05
CA SER A 350 1.30 -0.33 -0.58
C SER A 350 -0.05 0.30 -0.91
N GLY A 351 -0.15 1.63 -0.90
CA GLY A 351 -1.41 2.31 -1.20
C GLY A 351 -1.91 2.03 -2.62
N ALA A 352 -1.03 2.09 -3.62
CA ALA A 352 -1.35 1.78 -5.00
C ALA A 352 -1.63 0.28 -5.20
N ARG A 353 -0.94 -0.61 -4.45
CA ARG A 353 -1.26 -2.04 -4.42
C ARG A 353 -2.71 -2.28 -3.99
N LEU A 354 -3.16 -1.65 -2.89
CA LEU A 354 -4.54 -1.81 -2.41
C LEU A 354 -5.57 -1.35 -3.45
N VAL A 355 -5.36 -0.18 -4.04
CA VAL A 355 -6.27 0.37 -5.05
C VAL A 355 -6.27 -0.46 -6.34
N GLY A 356 -5.09 -0.80 -6.85
CA GLY A 356 -4.96 -1.62 -8.06
C GLY A 356 -5.52 -3.02 -7.87
N LYS A 357 -5.25 -3.66 -6.73
CA LYS A 357 -5.82 -4.97 -6.37
C LYS A 357 -7.33 -4.92 -6.27
N ALA A 358 -7.89 -3.91 -5.61
CA ALA A 358 -9.33 -3.72 -5.53
C ALA A 358 -9.97 -3.61 -6.92
N ALA A 359 -9.36 -2.84 -7.83
CA ALA A 359 -9.82 -2.71 -9.22
C ALA A 359 -9.77 -4.05 -9.97
N ARG A 360 -8.68 -4.82 -9.85
CA ARG A 360 -8.56 -6.17 -10.43
C ARG A 360 -9.60 -7.14 -9.88
N LEU A 361 -9.84 -7.12 -8.56
CA LEU A 361 -10.85 -7.95 -7.91
C LEU A 361 -12.26 -7.65 -8.40
N LEU A 362 -12.60 -6.38 -8.62
CA LEU A 362 -13.90 -6.02 -9.22
C LEU A 362 -14.09 -6.65 -10.59
N GLN A 363 -13.06 -6.65 -11.45
CA GLN A 363 -13.10 -7.29 -12.76
C GLN A 363 -13.20 -8.81 -12.66
N ARG A 364 -12.29 -9.45 -11.90
CA ARG A 364 -12.24 -10.90 -11.74
C ARG A 364 -13.55 -11.48 -11.18
N LEU A 365 -14.15 -10.79 -10.21
CA LEU A 365 -15.36 -11.23 -9.52
C LEU A 365 -16.65 -10.69 -10.15
N GLN A 366 -16.55 -9.86 -11.19
CA GLN A 366 -17.70 -9.17 -11.83
C GLN A 366 -18.53 -8.39 -10.77
N LYS A 367 -17.85 -7.63 -9.93
CA LYS A 367 -18.42 -6.86 -8.83
C LYS A 367 -18.39 -5.35 -9.13
N ARG A 368 -19.10 -4.58 -8.30
CA ARG A 368 -19.36 -3.17 -8.60
C ARG A 368 -18.57 -2.18 -7.74
N TYR A 369 -18.51 -2.40 -6.43
CA TYR A 369 -17.91 -1.44 -5.50
C TYR A 369 -16.79 -2.07 -4.69
N ALA A 370 -15.70 -1.33 -4.60
CA ALA A 370 -14.58 -1.70 -3.75
C ALA A 370 -14.16 -0.54 -2.86
N LEU A 371 -13.71 -0.86 -1.66
CA LEU A 371 -13.12 0.05 -0.70
C LEU A 371 -11.66 -0.34 -0.48
N ALA A 372 -10.74 0.60 -0.66
CA ALA A 372 -9.35 0.47 -0.26
C ALA A 372 -9.05 1.44 0.89
N SER A 373 -8.38 1.00 1.95
CA SER A 373 -8.02 1.86 3.09
C SER A 373 -6.73 1.44 3.76
N MET A 374 -6.09 2.36 4.47
CA MET A 374 -4.90 2.07 5.25
C MET A 374 -4.66 3.09 6.37
N CYS A 375 -4.03 2.60 7.45
CA CYS A 375 -3.46 3.44 8.50
C CYS A 375 -2.12 4.03 8.04
N ILE A 376 -1.72 5.12 8.68
CA ILE A 376 -0.52 5.88 8.32
C ILE A 376 0.17 6.32 9.60
N GLY A 377 1.47 6.17 9.65
CA GLY A 377 2.31 6.64 10.75
C GLY A 377 2.05 8.11 11.11
N GLY A 378 2.27 8.47 12.37
CA GLY A 378 1.97 9.81 12.87
C GLY A 378 0.48 10.09 13.14
N GLY A 379 -0.39 9.06 13.08
CA GLY A 379 -1.81 9.17 13.41
C GLY A 379 -2.68 9.66 12.27
N GLN A 380 -2.67 8.95 11.13
CA GLN A 380 -3.49 9.28 9.97
C GLN A 380 -4.15 8.03 9.36
N GLY A 381 -5.10 8.26 8.46
CA GLY A 381 -5.71 7.24 7.59
C GLY A 381 -6.09 7.79 6.24
N VAL A 382 -6.18 6.91 5.25
CA VAL A 382 -6.75 7.22 3.93
C VAL A 382 -7.69 6.12 3.50
N ALA A 383 -8.69 6.49 2.70
CA ALA A 383 -9.63 5.56 2.08
C ALA A 383 -10.05 6.04 0.69
N MET A 384 -10.32 5.07 -0.20
CA MET A 384 -10.74 5.28 -1.59
C MET A 384 -11.84 4.30 -1.95
N VAL A 385 -12.82 4.77 -2.71
CA VAL A 385 -13.90 3.96 -3.30
C VAL A 385 -13.86 4.09 -4.82
#